data_9ff6fc8f7d7219270162f809ceb73cbd
#
_entry.id   9ff6fc8f7d7219270162f809ceb73cbd
#
_cell.length_a   1.000
_cell.length_b   1.000
_cell.length_c   1.000
_cell.angle_alpha   90.00
_cell.angle_beta   90.00
_cell.angle_gamma   90.00
#
_symmetry.space_group_name_H-M   'P 1'
#
loop_
_entity.id
_entity.type
_entity.pdbx_description
1 polymer ?
#
loop_
_entity_poly.entity_id
_entity_poly.type
_entity_poly.pdbx_seq_one_letter_code
_entity_poly.pdbx_strand_id
1 'polypeptide(L)'
;ADIAGALSLEALMGSHSPFDARVTKVRPHSGAVATSANMRKLLAKSQVKKSHVQCERVQDPYSFRCIPQVHGAAKDALAHLGDALILEANSATDNPLVFPDEGDSISAGNFHGQPIAMPLDYAANAICAWGNISERRMSTLIHPSMSGLPAFLTPHPGLNSGLMITQVVSAALVSENKNHANPASSDTITTSADQEDHVSMANFAARKLRTAVINAQRVI
;
A
#
# COMPACT_ATOMS: atom_id res chain seq x y z
N ALA A 1 6.47 5.06 2.35
CA ALA A 1 6.33 4.86 0.89
C ALA A 1 6.79 6.11 0.10
N ASP A 2 6.27 7.33 0.38
CA ASP A 2 6.61 8.54 -0.40
C ASP A 2 8.11 8.90 -0.31
N ILE A 3 8.72 8.79 0.88
CA ILE A 3 10.17 9.05 1.07
C ILE A 3 11.00 8.07 0.24
N ALA A 4 10.70 6.78 0.30
CA ALA A 4 11.39 5.77 -0.49
C ALA A 4 11.18 6.00 -2.01
N GLY A 5 9.97 6.43 -2.41
CA GLY A 5 9.67 6.85 -3.77
C GLY A 5 10.53 8.01 -4.25
N ALA A 6 10.68 9.05 -3.41
CA ALA A 6 11.52 10.22 -3.73
C ALA A 6 13.00 9.85 -3.83
N LEU A 7 13.54 9.07 -2.89
CA LEU A 7 14.94 8.60 -2.95
C LEU A 7 15.21 7.76 -4.21
N SER A 8 14.29 6.85 -4.54
CA SER A 8 14.41 6.02 -5.74
C SER A 8 14.35 6.86 -7.02
N LEU A 9 13.51 7.89 -7.05
CA LEU A 9 13.40 8.81 -8.19
C LEU A 9 14.69 9.60 -8.39
N GLU A 10 15.30 10.11 -7.32
CA GLU A 10 16.58 10.80 -7.36
C GLU A 10 17.69 9.85 -7.87
N ALA A 11 17.73 8.61 -7.37
CA ALA A 11 18.71 7.61 -7.81
C ALA A 11 18.57 7.26 -9.30
N LEU A 12 17.35 7.24 -9.83
CA LEU A 12 17.08 7.02 -11.26
C LEU A 12 17.36 8.27 -12.13
N MET A 13 17.56 9.44 -11.53
CA MET A 13 17.51 10.74 -12.20
C MET A 13 16.19 10.96 -12.93
N GLY A 14 15.08 10.57 -12.29
CA GLY A 14 13.74 10.57 -12.88
C GLY A 14 13.11 11.96 -12.96
N SER A 15 12.08 12.07 -13.79
CA SER A 15 11.34 13.33 -14.01
C SER A 15 10.49 13.72 -12.82
N HIS A 16 10.51 15.00 -12.44
CA HIS A 16 9.64 15.59 -11.44
C HIS A 16 8.25 16.01 -11.99
N SER A 17 8.09 16.00 -13.31
CA SER A 17 6.86 16.46 -13.99
C SER A 17 5.57 15.73 -13.54
N PRO A 18 5.59 14.41 -13.24
CA PRO A 18 4.39 13.71 -12.78
C PRO A 18 3.79 14.24 -11.47
N PHE A 19 4.59 14.97 -10.69
CA PHE A 19 4.19 15.52 -9.39
C PHE A 19 3.70 16.99 -9.46
N ASP A 20 3.62 17.58 -10.67
CA ASP A 20 3.06 18.92 -10.85
C ASP A 20 1.64 19.00 -10.30
N ALA A 21 1.32 20.10 -9.61
CA ALA A 21 0.01 20.28 -8.99
C ALA A 21 -1.15 20.26 -10.00
N ARG A 22 -0.89 20.69 -11.23
CA ARG A 22 -1.88 20.68 -12.33
C ARG A 22 -2.33 19.27 -12.70
N VAL A 23 -1.43 18.26 -12.57
CA VAL A 23 -1.75 16.86 -12.86
C VAL A 23 -2.84 16.34 -11.91
N THR A 24 -2.68 16.60 -10.60
CA THR A 24 -3.68 16.16 -9.62
C THR A 24 -4.91 17.07 -9.57
N LYS A 25 -4.82 18.33 -10.05
CA LYS A 25 -5.99 19.22 -10.16
C LYS A 25 -7.05 18.71 -11.13
N VAL A 26 -6.64 18.06 -12.22
CA VAL A 26 -7.57 17.52 -13.23
C VAL A 26 -8.07 16.11 -12.90
N ARG A 27 -7.48 15.45 -11.89
CA ARG A 27 -7.92 14.14 -11.35
C ARG A 27 -7.72 14.09 -9.83
N PRO A 28 -8.60 14.74 -9.05
CA PRO A 28 -8.34 15.15 -7.67
C PRO A 28 -8.68 14.08 -6.62
N HIS A 29 -8.16 12.85 -6.75
CA HIS A 29 -8.20 11.87 -5.66
C HIS A 29 -7.35 12.34 -4.49
N SER A 30 -7.89 12.33 -3.28
CA SER A 30 -7.30 12.92 -2.08
C SER A 30 -5.88 12.41 -1.79
N GLY A 31 -5.70 11.11 -1.83
CA GLY A 31 -4.39 10.48 -1.60
C GLY A 31 -3.37 10.82 -2.70
N ALA A 32 -3.80 10.95 -3.96
CA ALA A 32 -2.92 11.35 -5.06
C ALA A 32 -2.46 12.82 -4.92
N VAL A 33 -3.37 13.71 -4.51
CA VAL A 33 -3.06 15.11 -4.20
C VAL A 33 -2.04 15.19 -3.06
N ALA A 34 -2.27 14.47 -1.97
CA ALA A 34 -1.38 14.42 -0.82
C ALA A 34 0.00 13.84 -1.19
N THR A 35 0.05 12.74 -1.95
CA THR A 35 1.29 12.12 -2.42
C THR A 35 2.09 13.08 -3.31
N SER A 36 1.45 13.72 -4.30
CA SER A 36 2.13 14.71 -5.15
C SER A 36 2.67 15.90 -4.35
N ALA A 37 1.93 16.35 -3.34
CA ALA A 37 2.40 17.43 -2.46
C ALA A 37 3.63 17.00 -1.65
N ASN A 38 3.64 15.77 -1.12
CA ASN A 38 4.79 15.21 -0.41
C ASN A 38 6.01 15.09 -1.34
N MET A 39 5.83 14.54 -2.54
CA MET A 39 6.90 14.41 -3.52
C MET A 39 7.50 15.79 -3.88
N ARG A 40 6.66 16.81 -4.13
CA ARG A 40 7.16 18.17 -4.40
C ARG A 40 7.96 18.74 -3.25
N LYS A 41 7.55 18.50 -1.99
CA LYS A 41 8.29 18.95 -0.81
C LYS A 41 9.64 18.24 -0.67
N LEU A 42 9.65 16.91 -0.80
CA LEU A 42 10.85 16.09 -0.70
C LEU A 42 11.89 16.45 -1.77
N LEU A 43 11.44 16.74 -2.99
CA LEU A 43 12.27 16.99 -4.16
C LEU A 43 12.56 18.48 -4.41
N ALA A 44 12.09 19.39 -3.56
CA ALA A 44 12.12 20.84 -3.81
C ALA A 44 13.53 21.41 -4.04
N LYS A 45 14.54 20.86 -3.36
CA LYS A 45 15.95 21.33 -3.44
C LYS A 45 16.87 20.35 -4.17
N SER A 46 16.32 19.48 -5.02
CA SER A 46 17.08 18.46 -5.74
C SER A 46 18.21 19.05 -6.56
N GLN A 47 19.44 18.62 -6.26
CA GLN A 47 20.62 18.91 -7.07
C GLN A 47 20.68 17.97 -8.28
N VAL A 48 20.18 16.73 -8.15
CA VAL A 48 20.09 15.75 -9.22
C VAL A 48 19.22 16.28 -10.35
N LYS A 49 18.07 16.87 -10.06
CA LYS A 49 17.22 17.53 -11.07
C LYS A 49 17.98 18.60 -11.84
N LYS A 50 18.79 19.42 -11.14
CA LYS A 50 19.56 20.50 -11.78
C LYS A 50 20.67 19.97 -12.68
N SER A 51 21.30 18.86 -12.30
CA SER A 51 22.37 18.25 -13.10
C SER A 51 21.86 17.50 -14.34
N HIS A 52 20.56 17.21 -14.42
CA HIS A 52 19.94 16.38 -15.46
C HIS A 52 18.80 17.11 -16.19
N VAL A 53 19.05 18.33 -16.64
CA VAL A 53 18.03 19.17 -17.32
C VAL A 53 17.76 18.67 -18.75
N GLN A 54 18.78 18.18 -19.45
CA GLN A 54 18.65 17.61 -20.79
C GLN A 54 18.64 16.09 -20.70
N CYS A 55 17.46 15.51 -20.63
CA CYS A 55 17.26 14.07 -20.53
C CYS A 55 16.73 13.51 -21.85
N GLU A 56 17.43 12.53 -22.41
CA GLU A 56 16.99 11.83 -23.64
C GLU A 56 15.85 10.83 -23.38
N ARG A 57 15.60 10.49 -22.10
CA ARG A 57 14.55 9.57 -21.73
C ARG A 57 13.18 10.23 -21.89
N VAL A 58 12.33 9.70 -22.78
CA VAL A 58 11.01 10.24 -23.06
C VAL A 58 10.09 10.13 -21.84
N GLN A 59 10.11 9.00 -21.14
CA GLN A 59 9.26 8.74 -19.98
C GLN A 59 9.96 7.79 -19.00
N ASP A 60 9.74 8.02 -17.69
CA ASP A 60 10.14 7.06 -16.66
C ASP A 60 9.18 5.86 -16.62
N PRO A 61 9.63 4.71 -16.10
CA PRO A 61 8.76 3.57 -15.81
C PRO A 61 7.59 3.96 -14.89
N TYR A 62 6.48 3.23 -14.98
CA TYR A 62 5.27 3.49 -14.17
C TYR A 62 5.53 3.47 -12.67
N SER A 63 6.48 2.63 -12.20
CA SER A 63 6.85 2.57 -10.79
C SER A 63 7.43 3.87 -10.24
N PHE A 64 7.82 4.81 -11.09
CA PHE A 64 8.28 6.16 -10.74
C PHE A 64 7.23 7.22 -11.09
N ARG A 65 6.75 7.26 -12.33
CA ARG A 65 5.83 8.32 -12.75
C ARG A 65 4.40 8.17 -12.25
N CYS A 66 3.98 6.95 -11.87
CA CYS A 66 2.64 6.68 -11.33
C CYS A 66 2.62 6.61 -9.79
N ILE A 67 3.68 7.08 -9.11
CA ILE A 67 3.71 7.17 -7.64
C ILE A 67 2.47 7.88 -7.08
N PRO A 68 2.01 9.04 -7.59
CA PRO A 68 0.84 9.70 -7.05
C PRO A 68 -0.43 8.84 -7.10
N GLN A 69 -0.65 8.14 -8.20
CA GLN A 69 -1.84 7.34 -8.41
C GLN A 69 -1.84 6.08 -7.53
N VAL A 70 -0.70 5.39 -7.44
CA VAL A 70 -0.61 4.12 -6.69
C VAL A 70 -0.51 4.38 -5.18
N HIS A 71 0.40 5.28 -4.76
CA HIS A 71 0.52 5.61 -3.34
C HIS A 71 -0.75 6.31 -2.83
N GLY A 72 -1.37 7.15 -3.68
CA GLY A 72 -2.58 7.87 -3.34
C GLY A 72 -3.77 6.94 -3.12
N ALA A 73 -4.03 6.02 -4.05
CA ALA A 73 -5.11 5.05 -3.92
C ALA A 73 -4.97 4.22 -2.63
N ALA A 74 -3.74 3.82 -2.29
CA ALA A 74 -3.50 3.10 -1.05
C ALA A 74 -3.74 3.96 0.20
N LYS A 75 -3.42 5.26 0.17
CA LYS A 75 -3.74 6.19 1.27
C LYS A 75 -5.24 6.35 1.47
N ASP A 76 -6.00 6.48 0.38
CA ASP A 76 -7.46 6.60 0.43
C ASP A 76 -8.09 5.33 1.02
N ALA A 77 -7.59 4.14 0.64
CA ALA A 77 -8.04 2.87 1.22
C ALA A 77 -7.72 2.74 2.73
N LEU A 78 -6.53 3.18 3.15
CA LEU A 78 -6.15 3.17 4.57
C LEU A 78 -6.93 4.20 5.39
N ALA A 79 -7.28 5.35 4.82
CA ALA A 79 -8.15 6.33 5.47
C ALA A 79 -9.54 5.73 5.71
N HIS A 80 -10.12 5.06 4.72
CA HIS A 80 -11.40 4.35 4.85
C HIS A 80 -11.36 3.29 5.97
N LEU A 81 -10.27 2.49 6.06
CA LEU A 81 -10.10 1.56 7.17
C LEU A 81 -10.05 2.30 8.52
N GLY A 82 -9.30 3.42 8.58
CA GLY A 82 -9.20 4.24 9.80
C GLY A 82 -10.56 4.72 10.30
N ASP A 83 -11.39 5.25 9.39
CA ASP A 83 -12.73 5.71 9.71
C ASP A 83 -13.63 4.56 10.20
N ALA A 84 -13.58 3.40 9.54
CA ALA A 84 -14.33 2.21 9.94
C ALA A 84 -13.91 1.72 11.34
N LEU A 85 -12.61 1.67 11.64
CA LEU A 85 -12.10 1.23 12.94
C LEU A 85 -12.45 2.21 14.07
N ILE A 86 -12.43 3.53 13.81
CA ILE A 86 -12.83 4.53 14.79
C ILE A 86 -14.33 4.39 15.12
N LEU A 87 -15.16 4.17 14.11
CA LEU A 87 -16.59 3.93 14.32
C LEU A 87 -16.81 2.67 15.15
N GLU A 88 -16.19 1.56 14.77
CA GLU A 88 -16.32 0.27 15.45
C GLU A 88 -15.86 0.34 16.92
N ALA A 89 -14.72 1.00 17.18
CA ALA A 89 -14.17 1.14 18.52
C ALA A 89 -15.07 1.96 19.47
N ASN A 90 -16.00 2.74 18.94
CA ASN A 90 -16.97 3.53 19.70
C ASN A 90 -18.39 2.95 19.63
N SER A 91 -18.55 1.75 19.08
CA SER A 91 -19.85 1.09 18.92
C SER A 91 -20.09 0.05 20.01
N ALA A 92 -21.34 -0.20 20.31
CA ALA A 92 -21.76 -1.35 21.11
C ALA A 92 -21.83 -2.59 20.19
N THR A 93 -20.91 -3.52 20.38
CA THR A 93 -20.69 -4.69 19.50
C THR A 93 -21.01 -6.00 20.24
N ASP A 94 -22.24 -6.14 20.74
CA ASP A 94 -22.65 -7.31 21.54
C ASP A 94 -24.07 -7.76 21.19
N ASN A 95 -24.50 -8.83 21.84
CA ASN A 95 -25.87 -9.36 21.85
C ASN A 95 -26.14 -10.08 23.16
N PRO A 96 -27.28 -9.75 23.85
CA PRO A 96 -28.22 -8.69 23.50
C PRO A 96 -27.68 -7.28 23.79
N LEU A 97 -28.22 -6.28 23.11
CA LEU A 97 -28.03 -4.88 23.48
C LEU A 97 -28.93 -4.49 24.60
N VAL A 98 -28.39 -3.84 25.65
CA VAL A 98 -29.16 -3.42 26.84
C VAL A 98 -29.33 -1.90 26.81
N PHE A 99 -30.58 -1.45 26.95
CA PHE A 99 -30.99 -0.04 26.99
C PHE A 99 -31.57 0.27 28.39
N PRO A 100 -30.68 0.64 29.35
CA PRO A 100 -31.10 0.78 30.75
C PRO A 100 -32.08 1.93 30.98
N ASP A 101 -32.02 2.99 30.21
CA ASP A 101 -32.91 4.14 30.36
C ASP A 101 -34.34 3.82 29.92
N GLU A 102 -34.49 2.95 28.92
CA GLU A 102 -35.81 2.45 28.46
C GLU A 102 -36.23 1.18 29.17
N GLY A 103 -35.36 0.57 29.96
CA GLY A 103 -35.62 -0.70 30.65
C GLY A 103 -35.78 -1.89 29.69
N ASP A 104 -35.14 -1.83 28.53
CA ASP A 104 -35.30 -2.80 27.43
C ASP A 104 -34.00 -3.53 27.09
N SER A 105 -34.13 -4.68 26.40
CA SER A 105 -33.04 -5.49 25.91
C SER A 105 -33.44 -6.09 24.56
N ILE A 106 -32.57 -5.81 23.53
CA ILE A 106 -32.87 -6.17 22.16
C ILE A 106 -31.82 -7.17 21.65
N SER A 107 -32.27 -8.34 21.19
CA SER A 107 -31.44 -9.30 20.49
C SER A 107 -31.21 -8.83 19.04
N ALA A 108 -29.94 -8.66 18.65
CA ALA A 108 -29.53 -8.13 17.35
C ALA A 108 -28.21 -8.75 16.89
N GLY A 109 -27.71 -8.35 15.74
CA GLY A 109 -26.48 -8.85 15.13
C GLY A 109 -25.26 -7.93 15.27
N ASN A 110 -25.22 -7.04 16.27
CA ASN A 110 -24.16 -6.03 16.40
C ASN A 110 -22.77 -6.62 16.74
N PHE A 111 -22.69 -7.88 17.09
CA PHE A 111 -21.45 -8.63 17.25
C PHE A 111 -20.78 -8.99 15.90
N HIS A 112 -21.50 -8.89 14.78
CA HIS A 112 -21.03 -9.40 13.50
C HIS A 112 -19.94 -8.51 12.88
N GLY A 113 -18.74 -9.04 12.73
CA GLY A 113 -17.55 -8.27 12.31
C GLY A 113 -17.45 -7.94 10.82
N GLN A 114 -18.47 -8.15 10.01
CA GLN A 114 -18.44 -7.86 8.56
C GLN A 114 -18.16 -6.39 8.25
N PRO A 115 -18.66 -5.39 9.01
CA PRO A 115 -18.35 -3.99 8.76
C PRO A 115 -16.87 -3.64 8.78
N ILE A 116 -16.04 -4.40 9.53
CA ILE A 116 -14.59 -4.21 9.56
C ILE A 116 -13.82 -5.22 8.69
N ALA A 117 -14.40 -6.39 8.37
CA ALA A 117 -13.76 -7.39 7.54
C ALA A 117 -13.44 -6.88 6.13
N MET A 118 -14.39 -6.21 5.48
CA MET A 118 -14.23 -5.65 4.13
C MET A 118 -13.19 -4.52 4.08
N PRO A 119 -13.20 -3.51 4.97
CA PRO A 119 -12.14 -2.50 5.00
C PRO A 119 -10.75 -3.07 5.29
N LEU A 120 -10.63 -4.12 6.11
CA LEU A 120 -9.36 -4.80 6.37
C LEU A 120 -8.79 -5.46 5.11
N ASP A 121 -9.61 -6.17 4.34
CA ASP A 121 -9.18 -6.76 3.06
C ASP A 121 -8.87 -5.69 2.01
N TYR A 122 -9.63 -4.60 1.97
CA TYR A 122 -9.33 -3.46 1.09
C TYR A 122 -7.98 -2.83 1.44
N ALA A 123 -7.69 -2.67 2.72
CA ALA A 123 -6.38 -2.21 3.18
C ALA A 123 -5.25 -3.21 2.85
N ALA A 124 -5.50 -4.51 2.92
CA ALA A 124 -4.51 -5.51 2.50
C ALA A 124 -4.12 -5.36 1.03
N ASN A 125 -5.09 -5.15 0.13
CA ASN A 125 -4.84 -4.83 -1.28
C ASN A 125 -4.00 -3.55 -1.45
N ALA A 126 -4.29 -2.51 -0.68
CA ALA A 126 -3.57 -1.24 -0.71
C ALA A 126 -2.09 -1.40 -0.28
N ILE A 127 -1.85 -2.16 0.78
CA ILE A 127 -0.49 -2.48 1.27
C ILE A 127 0.29 -3.30 0.24
N CYS A 128 -0.37 -4.26 -0.42
CA CYS A 128 0.24 -5.03 -1.52
C CYS A 128 0.65 -4.11 -2.68
N ALA A 129 -0.17 -3.13 -3.04
CA ALA A 129 0.17 -2.17 -4.09
C ALA A 129 1.41 -1.33 -3.74
N TRP A 130 1.58 -0.90 -2.47
CA TRP A 130 2.79 -0.21 -2.03
C TRP A 130 4.03 -1.10 -2.09
N GLY A 131 3.93 -2.34 -1.65
CA GLY A 131 5.02 -3.32 -1.75
C GLY A 131 5.41 -3.56 -3.21
N ASN A 132 4.42 -3.84 -4.06
CA ASN A 132 4.64 -4.11 -5.48
C ASN A 132 5.34 -2.96 -6.21
N ILE A 133 4.87 -1.72 -6.04
CA ILE A 133 5.50 -0.57 -6.72
C ILE A 133 6.92 -0.30 -6.20
N SER A 134 7.19 -0.58 -4.91
CA SER A 134 8.53 -0.44 -4.32
C SER A 134 9.49 -1.49 -4.87
N GLU A 135 9.05 -2.74 -4.94
CA GLU A 135 9.84 -3.83 -5.53
C GLU A 135 10.14 -3.55 -7.02
N ARG A 136 9.17 -3.06 -7.80
CA ARG A 136 9.42 -2.65 -9.19
C ARG A 136 10.46 -1.54 -9.32
N ARG A 137 10.48 -0.56 -8.41
CA ARG A 137 11.56 0.46 -8.39
C ARG A 137 12.92 -0.17 -8.13
N MET A 138 13.01 -1.06 -7.15
CA MET A 138 14.25 -1.80 -6.86
C MET A 138 14.73 -2.59 -8.07
N SER A 139 13.83 -3.35 -8.72
CA SER A 139 14.13 -4.09 -9.95
C SER A 139 14.65 -3.19 -11.06
N THR A 140 14.05 -2.01 -11.25
CA THR A 140 14.51 -1.03 -12.23
C THR A 140 15.91 -0.51 -11.91
N LEU A 141 16.19 -0.17 -10.64
CA LEU A 141 17.48 0.41 -10.23
C LEU A 141 18.65 -0.55 -10.40
N ILE A 142 18.47 -1.84 -10.13
CA ILE A 142 19.52 -2.85 -10.26
C ILE A 142 19.74 -3.32 -11.71
N HIS A 143 18.90 -2.89 -12.66
CA HIS A 143 18.96 -3.31 -14.06
C HIS A 143 19.66 -2.23 -14.92
N PRO A 144 20.87 -2.50 -15.48
CA PRO A 144 21.67 -1.47 -16.14
C PRO A 144 20.98 -0.77 -17.30
N SER A 145 20.26 -1.52 -18.16
CA SER A 145 19.60 -0.92 -19.32
C SER A 145 18.41 -0.02 -18.93
N MET A 146 17.90 -0.16 -17.71
CA MET A 146 16.78 0.64 -17.21
C MET A 146 17.25 1.86 -16.42
N SER A 147 18.26 1.69 -15.59
CA SER A 147 18.73 2.73 -14.67
C SER A 147 19.96 3.50 -15.20
N GLY A 148 20.76 2.90 -16.08
CA GLY A 148 22.08 3.39 -16.42
C GLY A 148 23.14 3.20 -15.33
N LEU A 149 22.78 2.55 -14.22
CA LEU A 149 23.68 2.24 -13.11
C LEU A 149 24.32 0.86 -13.32
N PRO A 150 25.44 0.55 -12.62
CA PRO A 150 26.05 -0.78 -12.69
C PRO A 150 25.04 -1.89 -12.29
N ALA A 151 25.17 -3.05 -12.95
CA ALA A 151 24.31 -4.20 -12.62
C ALA A 151 24.37 -4.51 -11.12
N PHE A 152 23.21 -4.76 -10.51
CA PHE A 152 23.06 -5.02 -9.08
C PHE A 152 23.68 -3.95 -8.17
N LEU A 153 23.94 -2.75 -8.69
CA LEU A 153 24.54 -1.62 -7.98
C LEU A 153 25.89 -1.97 -7.35
N THR A 154 26.72 -2.73 -8.08
CA THR A 154 28.09 -3.07 -7.68
C THR A 154 29.08 -2.70 -8.79
N PRO A 155 30.31 -2.22 -8.46
CA PRO A 155 31.30 -1.86 -9.46
C PRO A 155 31.87 -3.07 -10.24
N HIS A 156 31.74 -4.27 -9.68
CA HIS A 156 32.25 -5.52 -10.28
C HIS A 156 31.15 -6.58 -10.37
N PRO A 157 30.11 -6.39 -11.21
CA PRO A 157 29.05 -7.36 -11.40
C PRO A 157 29.61 -8.67 -12.00
N GLY A 158 29.12 -9.80 -11.52
CA GLY A 158 29.66 -11.11 -11.90
C GLY A 158 30.66 -11.66 -10.88
N LEU A 159 31.56 -10.82 -10.37
CA LEU A 159 32.40 -11.16 -9.21
C LEU A 159 31.63 -10.93 -7.90
N ASN A 160 30.91 -9.82 -7.81
CA ASN A 160 30.08 -9.46 -6.67
C ASN A 160 28.61 -9.48 -7.05
N SER A 161 27.75 -10.03 -6.17
CA SER A 161 26.31 -10.06 -6.38
C SER A 161 25.59 -8.73 -6.07
N GLY A 162 26.26 -7.78 -5.39
CA GLY A 162 25.67 -6.50 -5.01
C GLY A 162 24.32 -6.65 -4.30
N LEU A 163 23.31 -5.91 -4.74
CA LEU A 163 21.96 -5.93 -4.19
C LEU A 163 21.02 -6.95 -4.86
N MET A 164 21.55 -7.93 -5.60
CA MET A 164 20.75 -8.98 -6.26
C MET A 164 19.83 -9.71 -5.27
N ILE A 165 20.38 -10.19 -4.16
CA ILE A 165 19.58 -10.95 -3.16
C ILE A 165 18.56 -10.07 -2.47
N THR A 166 18.85 -8.79 -2.27
CA THR A 166 17.88 -7.84 -1.71
C THR A 166 16.62 -7.76 -2.60
N GLN A 167 16.80 -7.70 -3.92
CA GLN A 167 15.68 -7.71 -4.87
C GLN A 167 14.95 -9.07 -4.85
N VAL A 168 15.66 -10.19 -4.82
CA VAL A 168 15.06 -11.54 -4.74
C VAL A 168 14.19 -11.68 -3.47
N VAL A 169 14.70 -11.23 -2.31
CA VAL A 169 13.92 -11.21 -1.06
C VAL A 169 12.69 -10.33 -1.19
N SER A 170 12.82 -9.14 -1.77
CA SER A 170 11.68 -8.25 -1.99
C SER A 170 10.63 -8.87 -2.91
N ALA A 171 11.05 -9.54 -3.98
CA ALA A 171 10.18 -10.27 -4.91
C ALA A 171 9.44 -11.42 -4.19
N ALA A 172 10.11 -12.16 -3.31
CA ALA A 172 9.48 -13.21 -2.50
C ALA A 172 8.40 -12.63 -1.56
N LEU A 173 8.71 -11.54 -0.84
CA LEU A 173 7.78 -10.89 0.08
C LEU A 173 6.54 -10.31 -0.62
N VAL A 174 6.69 -9.69 -1.79
CA VAL A 174 5.51 -9.19 -2.54
C VAL A 174 4.73 -10.33 -3.17
N SER A 175 5.37 -11.45 -3.50
CA SER A 175 4.68 -12.66 -3.96
C SER A 175 3.84 -13.28 -2.83
N GLU A 176 4.38 -13.37 -1.62
CA GLU A 176 3.63 -13.80 -0.44
C GLU A 176 2.44 -12.89 -0.16
N ASN A 177 2.64 -11.57 -0.24
CA ASN A 177 1.58 -10.59 -0.03
C ASN A 177 0.39 -10.75 -0.99
N LYS A 178 0.59 -11.26 -2.21
CA LYS A 178 -0.52 -11.56 -3.13
C LYS A 178 -1.49 -12.59 -2.55
N ASN A 179 -0.99 -13.57 -1.78
CA ASN A 179 -1.84 -14.53 -1.08
C ASN A 179 -2.61 -13.87 0.07
N HIS A 180 -1.97 -12.93 0.77
CA HIS A 180 -2.64 -12.15 1.82
C HIS A 180 -3.65 -11.15 1.28
N ALA A 181 -3.59 -10.78 0.00
CA ALA A 181 -4.55 -9.90 -0.67
C ALA A 181 -5.85 -10.62 -1.07
N ASN A 182 -5.90 -11.96 -1.08
CA ASN A 182 -7.16 -12.67 -1.31
C ASN A 182 -8.16 -12.32 -0.21
N PRO A 183 -9.39 -11.87 -0.54
CA PRO A 183 -10.32 -11.40 0.47
C PRO A 183 -10.79 -12.54 1.38
N ALA A 184 -10.66 -12.35 2.69
CA ALA A 184 -11.25 -13.25 3.69
C ALA A 184 -12.72 -12.89 3.94
N SER A 185 -13.08 -11.63 3.74
CA SER A 185 -14.43 -11.10 3.96
C SER A 185 -15.49 -11.67 3.02
N SER A 186 -15.09 -12.32 1.93
CA SER A 186 -15.99 -13.02 1.01
C SER A 186 -16.26 -14.48 1.40
N ASP A 187 -15.58 -14.98 2.43
CA ASP A 187 -15.74 -16.34 2.94
C ASP A 187 -16.66 -16.37 4.17
N THR A 188 -17.29 -17.52 4.35
CA THR A 188 -18.10 -17.81 5.54
C THR A 188 -18.16 -19.30 5.79
N ILE A 189 -18.51 -19.72 6.99
CA ILE A 189 -18.71 -21.10 7.37
C ILE A 189 -19.83 -21.18 8.39
N THR A 190 -20.63 -22.24 8.32
CA THR A 190 -21.70 -22.50 9.27
C THR A 190 -21.14 -23.07 10.57
N THR A 191 -21.57 -22.53 11.71
CA THR A 191 -21.22 -23.01 13.05
C THR A 191 -22.46 -23.09 13.95
N SER A 192 -22.29 -23.57 15.19
CA SER A 192 -23.33 -23.60 16.24
C SER A 192 -24.63 -24.27 15.79
N ALA A 193 -24.52 -25.44 15.13
CA ALA A 193 -25.65 -26.22 14.62
C ALA A 193 -26.58 -25.40 13.72
N ASP A 194 -26.03 -24.71 12.75
CA ASP A 194 -26.69 -23.85 11.75
C ASP A 194 -27.31 -22.56 12.31
N GLN A 195 -27.15 -22.28 13.58
CA GLN A 195 -27.63 -21.01 14.17
C GLN A 195 -26.75 -19.84 13.73
N GLU A 196 -25.43 -20.06 13.55
CA GLU A 196 -24.45 -19.12 13.03
C GLU A 196 -24.15 -19.51 11.57
N ASP A 197 -25.12 -19.36 10.70
CA ASP A 197 -25.06 -19.81 9.29
C ASP A 197 -24.27 -18.87 8.38
N HIS A 198 -23.95 -17.65 8.85
CA HIS A 198 -23.11 -16.69 8.18
C HIS A 198 -22.22 -15.95 9.19
N VAL A 199 -20.97 -16.35 9.31
CA VAL A 199 -19.99 -15.74 10.23
C VAL A 199 -19.02 -14.83 9.46
N SER A 200 -18.53 -13.78 10.13
CA SER A 200 -17.49 -12.91 9.54
C SER A 200 -16.09 -13.51 9.68
N MET A 201 -15.24 -13.24 8.70
CA MET A 201 -13.81 -13.58 8.74
C MET A 201 -12.94 -12.38 9.11
N ALA A 202 -13.47 -11.42 9.89
CA ALA A 202 -12.77 -10.18 10.27
C ALA A 202 -11.43 -10.43 10.95
N ASN A 203 -11.36 -11.37 11.89
CA ASN A 203 -10.13 -11.73 12.58
C ASN A 203 -9.07 -12.29 11.60
N PHE A 204 -9.49 -13.11 10.63
CA PHE A 204 -8.60 -13.63 9.60
C PHE A 204 -8.12 -12.53 8.66
N ALA A 205 -9.01 -11.62 8.22
CA ALA A 205 -8.65 -10.44 7.44
C ALA A 205 -7.60 -9.58 8.16
N ALA A 206 -7.79 -9.32 9.46
CA ALA A 206 -6.84 -8.57 10.29
C ALA A 206 -5.46 -9.23 10.38
N ARG A 207 -5.42 -10.55 10.58
CA ARG A 207 -4.16 -11.31 10.64
C ARG A 207 -3.40 -11.26 9.32
N LYS A 208 -4.09 -11.40 8.19
CA LYS A 208 -3.52 -11.29 6.84
C LYS A 208 -2.96 -9.90 6.60
N LEU A 209 -3.74 -8.86 6.90
CA LEU A 209 -3.30 -7.47 6.77
C LEU A 209 -2.03 -7.22 7.59
N ARG A 210 -1.97 -7.69 8.85
CA ARG A 210 -0.78 -7.55 9.70
C ARG A 210 0.46 -8.13 9.02
N THR A 211 0.37 -9.33 8.45
CA THR A 211 1.50 -9.97 7.74
C THR A 211 1.88 -9.16 6.49
N ALA A 212 0.89 -8.73 5.72
CA ALA A 212 1.12 -7.91 4.52
C ALA A 212 1.84 -6.59 4.86
N VAL A 213 1.47 -5.93 5.97
CA VAL A 213 2.14 -4.71 6.46
C VAL A 213 3.61 -4.97 6.80
N ILE A 214 3.90 -6.04 7.56
CA ILE A 214 5.26 -6.39 7.96
C ILE A 214 6.13 -6.65 6.71
N ASN A 215 5.61 -7.39 5.75
CA ASN A 215 6.32 -7.66 4.49
C ASN A 215 6.55 -6.38 3.68
N ALA A 216 5.52 -5.53 3.55
CA ALA A 216 5.65 -4.26 2.84
C ALA A 216 6.67 -3.30 3.50
N GLN A 217 6.72 -3.26 4.84
CA GLN A 217 7.73 -2.48 5.58
C GLN A 217 9.16 -2.92 5.28
N ARG A 218 9.37 -4.24 5.06
CA ARG A 218 10.68 -4.79 4.70
C ARG A 218 11.08 -4.49 3.26
N VAL A 219 10.10 -4.35 2.37
CA VAL A 219 10.32 -4.05 0.94
C VAL A 219 10.55 -2.57 0.69
N ILE A 220 9.90 -1.68 1.45
CA ILE A 220 9.95 -0.22 1.32
C ILE A 220 11.21 0.35 1.99
#